data_a4abaee58dfb834ef0ee70b041deb6e0
#
_entry.id   a4abaee58dfb834ef0ee70b041deb6e0
#
_cell.length_a   1.000
_cell.length_b   1.000
_cell.length_c   1.000
_cell.angle_alpha   90.00
_cell.angle_beta   90.00
_cell.angle_gamma   90.00
#
_symmetry.space_group_name_H-M   'P 1'
#
loop_
_entity.id
_entity.type
_entity.pdbx_description
1 polymer ?
#
loop_
_entity_poly.entity_id
_entity_poly.type
_entity_poly.pdbx_seq_one_letter_code
_entity_poly.pdbx_strand_id
1 'polypeptide(L)'
;MRKFIPVILLAGAVAAWAQYGDRSKFTSPLAESSVQIAGKKIGLEYYAPSMHDRKVMGGLVPFGVVWCTGANIATKITTEAPLHMGTLDLPKGEYSIWTIPNDKEWTLIINKETGQFHLNYNSSLDFGRTKMNLKTLPAPVETFRIDLRNDGGNKGTLALVWEKTEASIPFTVR
;
A
#
# COMPACT_ATOMS: atom_id res chain seq x y z
N MET A 1 8.25 10.48 55.98
CA MET A 1 8.74 10.70 54.60
C MET A 1 7.80 9.98 53.63
N ARG A 2 6.91 10.72 52.97
CA ARG A 2 5.96 10.17 51.96
C ARG A 2 6.66 10.18 50.63
N LYS A 3 6.87 9.00 50.01
CA LYS A 3 7.40 8.85 48.66
C LYS A 3 6.27 9.15 47.65
N PHE A 4 6.42 10.23 46.90
CA PHE A 4 5.58 10.50 45.72
C PHE A 4 6.07 9.62 44.57
N ILE A 5 5.20 8.76 44.06
CA ILE A 5 5.41 8.02 42.83
C ILE A 5 4.80 8.89 41.72
N PRO A 6 5.56 9.29 40.69
CA PRO A 6 4.98 10.02 39.57
C PRO A 6 4.12 9.07 38.71
N VAL A 7 2.85 9.40 38.57
CA VAL A 7 1.96 8.77 37.59
C VAL A 7 2.37 9.31 36.23
N ILE A 8 3.03 8.49 35.41
CA ILE A 8 3.28 8.80 34.01
C ILE A 8 1.95 8.52 33.26
N LEU A 9 1.26 9.58 32.90
CA LEU A 9 0.11 9.53 31.99
C LEU A 9 0.61 9.14 30.59
N LEU A 10 0.31 7.92 30.17
CA LEU A 10 0.37 7.46 28.79
C LEU A 10 -0.75 8.14 27.98
N ALA A 11 -0.54 9.38 27.56
CA ALA A 11 -1.43 10.13 26.69
C ALA A 11 -0.81 10.23 25.29
N GLY A 12 -0.66 9.10 24.60
CA GLY A 12 -0.02 9.08 23.29
C GLY A 12 -0.73 8.28 22.19
N ALA A 13 -1.73 7.47 22.54
CA ALA A 13 -2.29 6.51 21.57
C ALA A 13 -3.71 6.85 21.06
N VAL A 14 -4.36 7.88 21.57
CA VAL A 14 -5.79 8.16 21.24
C VAL A 14 -5.97 9.19 20.12
N ALA A 15 -4.95 9.96 19.78
CA ALA A 15 -5.09 11.05 18.80
C ALA A 15 -5.11 10.62 17.32
N ALA A 16 -4.66 9.41 17.00
CA ALA A 16 -4.62 8.91 15.60
C ALA A 16 -6.00 8.43 15.09
N TRP A 17 -6.94 8.17 15.97
CA TRP A 17 -8.25 7.58 15.62
C TRP A 17 -9.30 8.61 15.17
N ALA A 18 -9.13 9.88 15.51
CA ALA A 18 -10.12 10.94 15.23
C ALA A 18 -10.03 11.50 13.80
N GLN A 19 -8.98 11.19 13.04
CA GLN A 19 -8.68 11.85 11.77
C GLN A 19 -9.45 11.28 10.56
N TYR A 20 -10.05 10.08 10.65
CA TYR A 20 -10.55 9.34 9.48
C TYR A 20 -12.01 8.90 9.56
N GLY A 21 -12.85 9.59 10.29
CA GLY A 21 -14.28 9.31 10.34
C GLY A 21 -14.63 7.92 10.93
N ASP A 22 -15.91 7.59 10.86
CA ASP A 22 -16.44 6.33 11.34
C ASP A 22 -16.06 5.16 10.42
N ARG A 23 -15.02 4.42 10.78
CA ARG A 23 -14.53 3.25 10.03
C ARG A 23 -15.55 2.10 9.95
N SER A 24 -16.60 2.11 10.77
CA SER A 24 -17.69 1.13 10.70
C SER A 24 -18.46 1.19 9.37
N LYS A 25 -18.35 2.29 8.64
CA LYS A 25 -18.97 2.51 7.33
C LYS A 25 -18.11 2.00 6.15
N PHE A 26 -16.91 1.51 6.41
CA PHE A 26 -16.05 0.99 5.36
C PHE A 26 -16.56 -0.40 4.91
N THR A 27 -16.92 -0.49 3.65
CA THR A 27 -17.45 -1.74 3.06
C THR A 27 -16.36 -2.71 2.63
N SER A 28 -15.17 -2.21 2.33
CA SER A 28 -14.02 -3.06 2.00
C SER A 28 -13.28 -3.47 3.27
N PRO A 29 -12.97 -4.76 3.48
CA PRO A 29 -12.26 -5.23 4.67
C PRO A 29 -10.81 -4.73 4.68
N LEU A 30 -10.28 -4.55 5.90
CA LEU A 30 -8.86 -4.33 6.11
C LEU A 30 -8.11 -5.64 5.85
N ALA A 31 -7.01 -5.55 5.12
CA ALA A 31 -6.12 -6.66 4.79
C ALA A 31 -4.66 -6.27 5.00
N GLU A 32 -3.83 -7.27 5.23
CA GLU A 32 -2.40 -7.10 5.42
C GLU A 32 -1.63 -8.10 4.56
N SER A 33 -0.44 -7.69 4.14
CA SER A 33 0.55 -8.57 3.51
C SER A 33 1.90 -8.26 4.11
N SER A 34 2.72 -9.27 4.37
CA SER A 34 4.08 -9.03 4.86
C SER A 34 5.04 -10.13 4.42
N VAL A 35 6.31 -9.75 4.33
CA VAL A 35 7.40 -10.67 3.99
C VAL A 35 8.65 -10.31 4.81
N GLN A 36 9.46 -11.33 5.11
CA GLN A 36 10.80 -11.13 5.63
C GLN A 36 11.83 -11.46 4.55
N ILE A 37 12.74 -10.51 4.29
CA ILE A 37 13.82 -10.63 3.31
C ILE A 37 15.11 -10.14 3.95
N ALA A 38 16.15 -10.98 3.94
CA ALA A 38 17.41 -10.69 4.63
C ALA A 38 17.25 -10.26 6.11
N GLY A 39 16.29 -10.87 6.82
CA GLY A 39 15.97 -10.58 8.23
C GLY A 39 15.24 -9.25 8.46
N LYS A 40 14.80 -8.56 7.41
CA LYS A 40 14.04 -7.30 7.49
C LYS A 40 12.60 -7.51 7.07
N LYS A 41 11.69 -6.95 7.85
CA LYS A 41 10.25 -7.01 7.56
C LYS A 41 9.85 -5.89 6.60
N ILE A 42 9.09 -6.25 5.57
CA ILE A 42 8.34 -5.34 4.71
C ILE A 42 6.86 -5.69 4.89
N GLY A 43 6.02 -4.73 5.16
CA GLY A 43 4.59 -4.93 5.40
C GLY A 43 3.74 -3.95 4.63
N LEU A 44 2.53 -4.37 4.31
CA LEU A 44 1.48 -3.55 3.70
C LEU A 44 0.20 -3.69 4.51
N GLU A 45 -0.51 -2.57 4.64
CA GLU A 45 -1.86 -2.48 5.20
C GLU A 45 -2.74 -1.78 4.18
N TYR A 46 -3.85 -2.38 3.81
CA TYR A 46 -4.74 -1.87 2.76
C TYR A 46 -6.18 -2.33 2.98
N TYR A 47 -7.11 -1.65 2.34
CA TYR A 47 -8.51 -2.09 2.26
C TYR A 47 -8.74 -2.80 0.94
N ALA A 48 -9.31 -4.00 1.00
CA ALA A 48 -9.46 -4.92 -0.12
C ALA A 48 -10.88 -4.87 -0.73
N PRO A 49 -11.13 -4.07 -1.80
CA PRO A 49 -12.41 -4.05 -2.47
C PRO A 49 -12.64 -5.30 -3.31
N SER A 50 -13.92 -5.67 -3.52
CA SER A 50 -14.35 -6.75 -4.39
C SER A 50 -15.03 -6.23 -5.66
N MET A 51 -15.00 -7.03 -6.72
CA MET A 51 -15.57 -6.69 -8.03
C MET A 51 -17.09 -6.57 -7.97
N HIS A 52 -17.78 -7.51 -7.35
CA HIS A 52 -19.23 -7.61 -7.35
C HIS A 52 -19.80 -7.47 -8.78
N ASP A 53 -19.33 -8.31 -9.71
CA ASP A 53 -19.68 -8.36 -11.12
C ASP A 53 -19.43 -7.05 -11.92
N ARG A 54 -18.70 -6.10 -11.34
CA ARG A 54 -18.34 -4.85 -12.03
C ARG A 54 -17.04 -5.00 -12.81
N LYS A 55 -16.95 -4.32 -13.94
CA LYS A 55 -15.66 -4.12 -14.61
C LYS A 55 -14.78 -3.22 -13.73
N VAL A 56 -13.59 -3.69 -13.39
CA VAL A 56 -12.67 -2.96 -12.53
C VAL A 56 -11.74 -2.06 -13.34
N MET A 57 -10.86 -2.63 -14.14
CA MET A 57 -9.85 -1.85 -14.86
C MET A 57 -10.47 -1.11 -16.05
N GLY A 58 -10.31 0.22 -16.07
CA GLY A 58 -10.97 1.10 -17.04
C GLY A 58 -12.47 1.32 -16.77
N GLY A 59 -12.97 0.86 -15.62
CA GLY A 59 -14.34 1.05 -15.14
C GLY A 59 -14.34 1.63 -13.73
N LEU A 60 -14.44 0.78 -12.70
CA LEU A 60 -14.39 1.19 -11.29
C LEU A 60 -13.09 1.92 -10.94
N VAL A 61 -11.98 1.49 -11.52
CA VAL A 61 -10.66 2.13 -11.45
C VAL A 61 -10.34 2.65 -12.86
N PRO A 62 -10.55 3.95 -13.13
CA PRO A 62 -10.33 4.53 -14.45
C PRO A 62 -8.85 4.51 -14.83
N PHE A 63 -8.56 4.34 -16.11
CA PHE A 63 -7.20 4.47 -16.62
C PHE A 63 -6.72 5.92 -16.63
N GLY A 64 -5.42 6.12 -16.37
CA GLY A 64 -4.79 7.43 -16.35
C GLY A 64 -5.10 8.28 -15.10
N VAL A 65 -5.87 7.75 -14.14
CA VAL A 65 -6.25 8.45 -12.91
C VAL A 65 -5.49 7.85 -11.71
N VAL A 66 -5.07 8.72 -10.78
CA VAL A 66 -4.42 8.28 -9.54
C VAL A 66 -5.42 7.51 -8.69
N TRP A 67 -5.04 6.30 -8.28
CA TRP A 67 -5.82 5.40 -7.43
C TRP A 67 -5.05 5.10 -6.14
N CYS A 68 -5.75 5.10 -5.01
CA CYS A 68 -5.21 4.83 -3.66
C CYS A 68 -4.70 3.38 -3.48
N THR A 69 -4.70 2.57 -4.54
CA THR A 69 -4.25 1.16 -4.56
C THR A 69 -4.97 0.30 -3.53
N GLY A 70 -6.28 0.49 -3.44
CA GLY A 70 -7.19 -0.15 -2.48
C GLY A 70 -8.51 0.59 -2.40
N ALA A 71 -9.06 0.70 -1.19
CA ALA A 71 -10.28 1.46 -0.89
C ALA A 71 -10.14 2.20 0.44
N ASN A 72 -11.08 3.09 0.76
CA ASN A 72 -11.22 3.81 2.03
C ASN A 72 -9.98 4.67 2.38
N ILE A 73 -8.93 4.07 2.91
CA ILE A 73 -7.66 4.73 3.24
C ILE A 73 -6.60 4.26 2.24
N ALA A 74 -5.70 5.15 1.86
CA ALA A 74 -4.59 4.82 0.96
C ALA A 74 -3.73 3.69 1.54
N THR A 75 -3.33 2.77 0.68
CA THR A 75 -2.48 1.63 1.05
C THR A 75 -1.19 2.13 1.66
N LYS A 76 -0.83 1.57 2.83
CA LYS A 76 0.41 1.90 3.54
C LYS A 76 1.44 0.79 3.36
N ILE A 77 2.68 1.16 3.07
CA ILE A 77 3.86 0.28 3.11
C ILE A 77 4.76 0.70 4.27
N THR A 78 5.25 -0.30 5.01
CA THR A 78 6.27 -0.12 6.05
C THR A 78 7.48 -0.98 5.71
N THR A 79 8.67 -0.42 5.76
CA THR A 79 9.92 -1.16 5.54
C THR A 79 10.97 -0.89 6.61
N GLU A 80 11.56 -1.96 7.14
CA GLU A 80 12.62 -1.88 8.17
C GLU A 80 14.02 -1.61 7.57
N ALA A 81 14.15 -1.67 6.25
CA ALA A 81 15.41 -1.42 5.54
C ALA A 81 15.18 -0.60 4.28
N PRO A 82 16.21 0.04 3.71
CA PRO A 82 16.10 0.67 2.41
C PRO A 82 15.75 -0.35 1.32
N LEU A 83 14.88 0.05 0.38
CA LEU A 83 14.49 -0.76 -0.78
C LEU A 83 14.93 -0.06 -2.06
N HIS A 84 15.51 -0.83 -2.98
CA HIS A 84 15.65 -0.40 -4.36
C HIS A 84 14.51 -1.03 -5.17
N MET A 85 13.61 -0.20 -5.70
CA MET A 85 12.37 -0.61 -6.36
C MET A 85 12.22 0.12 -7.70
N GLY A 86 12.46 -0.57 -8.81
CA GLY A 86 12.52 0.07 -10.13
C GLY A 86 13.59 1.14 -10.20
N THR A 87 13.20 2.41 -10.31
CA THR A 87 14.12 3.57 -10.33
C THR A 87 14.23 4.28 -8.98
N LEU A 88 13.58 3.76 -7.93
CA LEU A 88 13.49 4.41 -6.63
C LEU A 88 14.42 3.74 -5.61
N ASP A 89 15.19 4.56 -4.89
CA ASP A 89 15.93 4.18 -3.69
C ASP A 89 15.14 4.68 -2.46
N LEU A 90 14.24 3.84 -1.97
CA LEU A 90 13.32 4.14 -0.89
C LEU A 90 14.01 3.91 0.45
N PRO A 91 14.21 4.93 1.31
CA PRO A 91 14.70 4.74 2.67
C PRO A 91 13.77 3.87 3.52
N LYS A 92 14.28 3.31 4.61
CA LYS A 92 13.42 2.68 5.62
C LYS A 92 12.40 3.68 6.15
N GLY A 93 11.17 3.23 6.40
CA GLY A 93 10.11 4.11 6.90
C GLY A 93 8.72 3.63 6.53
N GLU A 94 7.77 4.55 6.66
CA GLU A 94 6.37 4.35 6.28
C GLU A 94 6.00 5.32 5.16
N TYR A 95 5.24 4.82 4.19
CA TYR A 95 4.80 5.57 3.01
C TYR A 95 3.40 5.12 2.62
N SER A 96 2.68 5.93 1.85
CA SER A 96 1.53 5.42 1.14
C SER A 96 1.88 5.04 -0.31
N ILE A 97 1.15 4.06 -0.81
CA ILE A 97 1.23 3.60 -2.19
C ILE A 97 0.01 4.10 -2.96
N TRP A 98 0.28 4.71 -4.10
CA TRP A 98 -0.69 5.08 -5.10
C TRP A 98 -0.29 4.51 -6.44
N THR A 99 -1.24 4.32 -7.34
CA THR A 99 -0.94 3.88 -8.70
C THR A 99 -1.70 4.70 -9.72
N ILE A 100 -1.17 4.74 -10.94
CA ILE A 100 -1.88 5.21 -12.12
C ILE A 100 -2.03 4.00 -13.04
N PRO A 101 -3.17 3.30 -13.01
CA PRO A 101 -3.43 2.18 -13.90
C PRO A 101 -3.54 2.64 -15.35
N ASN A 102 -3.08 1.78 -16.26
CA ASN A 102 -3.29 1.95 -17.70
C ASN A 102 -3.39 0.56 -18.35
N ASP A 103 -3.74 0.50 -19.63
CA ASP A 103 -3.91 -0.74 -20.39
C ASP A 103 -2.58 -1.46 -20.68
N LYS A 104 -1.47 -0.71 -20.77
CA LYS A 104 -0.14 -1.23 -21.16
C LYS A 104 0.90 -1.18 -20.05
N GLU A 105 0.77 -0.23 -19.13
CA GLU A 105 1.77 0.00 -18.11
C GLU A 105 1.15 0.73 -16.92
N TRP A 106 1.47 0.31 -15.71
CA TRP A 106 1.07 1.03 -14.52
C TRP A 106 2.24 1.84 -13.97
N THR A 107 1.92 2.99 -13.37
CA THR A 107 2.88 3.77 -12.60
C THR A 107 2.62 3.55 -11.13
N LEU A 108 3.64 3.11 -10.40
CA LEU A 108 3.67 3.11 -8.94
C LEU A 108 4.12 4.48 -8.44
N ILE A 109 3.43 5.02 -7.46
CA ILE A 109 3.77 6.26 -6.77
C ILE A 109 3.99 5.93 -5.30
N ILE A 110 5.12 6.31 -4.76
CA ILE A 110 5.41 6.30 -3.33
C ILE A 110 5.23 7.71 -2.81
N ASN A 111 4.37 7.89 -1.80
CA ASN A 111 4.07 9.20 -1.22
C ASN A 111 4.44 9.23 0.27
N LYS A 112 4.95 10.36 0.76
CA LYS A 112 5.46 10.52 2.13
C LYS A 112 4.34 10.67 3.16
N GLU A 113 3.12 11.02 2.73
CA GLU A 113 1.96 11.10 3.61
C GLU A 113 1.37 9.71 3.80
N THR A 114 0.89 9.39 4.99
CA THR A 114 0.25 8.10 5.32
C THR A 114 -1.08 8.32 6.02
N GLY A 115 -2.01 7.36 5.83
CA GLY A 115 -3.29 7.36 6.52
C GLY A 115 -4.35 8.27 5.92
N GLN A 116 -4.10 8.93 4.80
CA GLN A 116 -5.05 9.80 4.13
C GLN A 116 -6.21 9.03 3.49
N PHE A 117 -7.38 9.67 3.43
CA PHE A 117 -8.55 9.12 2.75
C PHE A 117 -8.27 8.97 1.23
N HIS A 118 -8.87 7.98 0.59
CA HIS A 118 -8.58 7.58 -0.79
C HIS A 118 -8.76 8.68 -1.86
N LEU A 119 -9.43 9.78 -1.53
CA LEU A 119 -9.59 10.95 -2.42
C LEU A 119 -8.59 12.08 -2.12
N ASN A 120 -7.83 11.98 -1.03
CA ASN A 120 -6.94 13.03 -0.56
C ASN A 120 -5.49 12.75 -0.99
N TYR A 121 -5.23 12.79 -2.28
CA TYR A 121 -3.90 12.63 -2.82
C TYR A 121 -3.21 13.98 -2.99
N ASN A 122 -2.00 14.11 -2.43
CA ASN A 122 -1.16 15.29 -2.56
C ASN A 122 0.14 14.95 -3.30
N SER A 123 0.22 15.32 -4.57
CA SER A 123 1.39 15.03 -5.42
C SER A 123 2.66 15.76 -4.99
N SER A 124 2.57 16.85 -4.21
CA SER A 124 3.76 17.56 -3.70
C SER A 124 4.52 16.74 -2.64
N LEU A 125 3.89 15.71 -2.09
CA LEU A 125 4.48 14.79 -1.12
C LEU A 125 4.97 13.48 -1.76
N ASP A 126 4.94 13.36 -3.09
CA ASP A 126 5.52 12.20 -3.77
C ASP A 126 7.00 12.08 -3.43
N PHE A 127 7.40 10.89 -2.97
CA PHE A 127 8.82 10.52 -2.88
C PHE A 127 9.38 10.27 -4.28
N GLY A 128 8.60 9.57 -5.10
CA GLY A 128 8.95 9.28 -6.48
C GLY A 128 7.96 8.35 -7.16
N ARG A 129 8.21 8.13 -8.44
CA ARG A 129 7.38 7.30 -9.33
C ARG A 129 8.23 6.32 -10.09
N THR A 130 7.71 5.12 -10.34
CA THR A 130 8.36 4.09 -11.14
C THR A 130 7.33 3.25 -11.88
N LYS A 131 7.78 2.51 -12.89
CA LYS A 131 6.91 1.67 -13.71
C LYS A 131 6.73 0.29 -13.10
N MET A 132 5.56 -0.31 -13.33
CA MET A 132 5.23 -1.68 -12.97
C MET A 132 5.03 -2.54 -14.21
N ASN A 133 5.43 -3.81 -14.13
CA ASN A 133 5.16 -4.80 -15.16
C ASN A 133 3.71 -5.28 -15.07
N LEU A 134 3.06 -5.46 -16.22
CA LEU A 134 1.71 -6.01 -16.29
C LEU A 134 1.70 -7.45 -16.79
N LYS A 135 0.80 -8.24 -16.22
CA LYS A 135 0.50 -9.59 -16.65
C LYS A 135 -1.02 -9.81 -16.62
N THR A 136 -1.56 -10.40 -17.68
CA THR A 136 -2.95 -10.85 -17.71
C THR A 136 -3.07 -12.21 -17.04
N LEU A 137 -4.01 -12.33 -16.12
CA LEU A 137 -4.28 -13.57 -15.40
C LEU A 137 -5.26 -14.46 -16.19
N PRO A 138 -5.14 -15.78 -16.09
CA PRO A 138 -6.01 -16.72 -16.80
C PRO A 138 -7.46 -16.72 -16.27
N ALA A 139 -7.67 -16.37 -15.01
CA ALA A 139 -8.97 -16.26 -14.35
C ALA A 139 -9.06 -14.95 -13.55
N PRO A 140 -10.27 -14.38 -13.39
CA PRO A 140 -10.46 -13.17 -12.61
C PRO A 140 -10.26 -13.45 -11.11
N VAL A 141 -9.70 -12.47 -10.41
CA VAL A 141 -9.57 -12.41 -8.96
C VAL A 141 -10.62 -11.45 -8.45
N GLU A 142 -11.58 -11.94 -7.67
CA GLU A 142 -12.74 -11.20 -7.18
C GLU A 142 -12.36 -10.05 -6.25
N THR A 143 -11.54 -10.35 -5.25
CA THR A 143 -11.15 -9.36 -4.24
C THR A 143 -9.72 -8.89 -4.50
N PHE A 144 -9.52 -7.57 -4.51
CA PHE A 144 -8.18 -6.97 -4.60
C PHE A 144 -7.26 -7.52 -3.53
N ARG A 145 -6.06 -7.92 -3.92
CA ARG A 145 -5.01 -8.30 -2.98
C ARG A 145 -3.66 -7.75 -3.38
N ILE A 146 -2.81 -7.59 -2.39
CA ILE A 146 -1.41 -7.22 -2.57
C ILE A 146 -0.54 -8.36 -2.05
N ASP A 147 0.28 -8.93 -2.92
CA ASP A 147 1.18 -10.01 -2.60
C ASP A 147 2.61 -9.46 -2.44
N LEU A 148 3.25 -9.77 -1.32
CA LEU A 148 4.69 -9.60 -1.13
C LEU A 148 5.35 -10.97 -1.21
N ARG A 149 6.23 -11.15 -2.18
CA ARG A 149 6.93 -12.42 -2.43
C ARG A 149 8.41 -12.30 -2.07
N ASN A 150 8.98 -13.35 -1.47
CA ASN A 150 10.42 -13.50 -1.28
C ASN A 150 10.98 -14.29 -2.47
N ASP A 151 11.82 -13.65 -3.29
CA ASP A 151 12.40 -14.24 -4.50
C ASP A 151 13.80 -14.80 -4.26
N GLY A 152 14.20 -14.89 -2.98
CA GLY A 152 15.51 -15.41 -2.55
C GLY A 152 16.56 -14.32 -2.35
N GLY A 153 17.51 -14.59 -1.44
CA GLY A 153 18.55 -13.64 -1.05
C GLY A 153 17.97 -12.36 -0.46
N ASN A 154 18.29 -11.23 -1.07
CA ASN A 154 17.76 -9.91 -0.69
C ASN A 154 16.68 -9.40 -1.65
N LYS A 155 16.09 -10.26 -2.49
CA LYS A 155 15.13 -9.89 -3.54
C LYS A 155 13.71 -10.22 -3.14
N GLY A 156 12.77 -9.38 -3.58
CA GLY A 156 11.35 -9.61 -3.47
C GLY A 156 10.56 -8.97 -4.59
N THR A 157 9.29 -9.31 -4.66
CA THR A 157 8.33 -8.73 -5.61
C THR A 157 7.11 -8.23 -4.87
N LEU A 158 6.71 -7.00 -5.16
CA LEU A 158 5.40 -6.45 -4.84
C LEU A 158 4.47 -6.67 -6.03
N ALA A 159 3.31 -7.30 -5.82
CA ALA A 159 2.32 -7.53 -6.85
C ALA A 159 0.92 -7.11 -6.41
N LEU A 160 0.25 -6.33 -7.23
CA LEU A 160 -1.13 -5.88 -7.09
C LEU A 160 -1.99 -6.75 -8.00
N VAL A 161 -2.97 -7.43 -7.42
CA VAL A 161 -3.73 -8.46 -8.13
C VAL A 161 -5.23 -8.17 -8.00
N TRP A 162 -5.89 -7.92 -9.12
CA TRP A 162 -7.35 -7.75 -9.15
C TRP A 162 -7.90 -7.98 -10.56
N GLU A 163 -9.14 -8.48 -10.65
CA GLU A 163 -9.75 -8.84 -11.93
C GLU A 163 -8.80 -9.79 -12.71
N LYS A 164 -8.50 -9.53 -13.96
CA LYS A 164 -7.52 -10.28 -14.75
C LYS A 164 -6.15 -9.63 -14.84
N THR A 165 -5.81 -8.77 -13.89
CA THR A 165 -4.58 -7.98 -13.91
C THR A 165 -3.68 -8.29 -12.72
N GLU A 166 -2.42 -8.59 -12.98
CA GLU A 166 -1.32 -8.50 -12.02
C GLU A 166 -0.40 -7.36 -12.48
N ALA A 167 -0.26 -6.33 -11.63
CA ALA A 167 0.76 -5.29 -11.78
C ALA A 167 1.85 -5.53 -10.75
N SER A 168 3.09 -5.73 -11.18
CA SER A 168 4.17 -6.13 -10.29
C SER A 168 5.46 -5.34 -10.49
N ILE A 169 6.23 -5.24 -9.41
CA ILE A 169 7.55 -4.62 -9.43
C ILE A 169 8.50 -5.41 -8.53
N PRO A 170 9.68 -5.83 -9.06
CA PRO A 170 10.72 -6.40 -8.23
C PRO A 170 11.39 -5.31 -7.39
N PHE A 171 11.86 -5.71 -6.21
CA PHE A 171 12.67 -4.86 -5.34
C PHE A 171 13.82 -5.64 -4.70
N THR A 172 14.82 -4.92 -4.20
CA THR A 172 15.90 -5.48 -3.40
C THR A 172 15.99 -4.74 -2.06
N VAL A 173 16.25 -5.49 -0.99
CA VAL A 173 16.58 -4.95 0.34
C VAL A 173 18.08 -4.61 0.36
N ARG A 174 18.41 -3.40 0.84
CA ARG A 174 19.80 -2.88 0.93
C ARG A 174 20.28 -2.73 2.36
#